data_d2a8780c925e8c0569f3a1cf4bbb34e1
#
_entry.id   d2a8780c925e8c0569f3a1cf4bbb34e1
#
_cell.length_a   1.000
_cell.length_b   1.000
_cell.length_c   1.000
_cell.angle_alpha   90.00
_cell.angle_beta   90.00
_cell.angle_gamma   90.00
#
_symmetry.space_group_name_H-M   'P 1'
#
loop_
_entity.id
_entity.type
_entity.pdbx_description
1 polymer ?
#
loop_
_entity_poly.entity_id
_entity_poly.type
_entity_poly.pdbx_seq_one_letter_code
_entity_poly.pdbx_strand_id
1 'polypeptide(L)'
;EEGGAQAIMIENFGDLPFGRHAVAPETVASMAVAAQSIREAGCKLPLGFNVLRNDVSSGLGLAASCEGAFVRVNVHTGAVEADQGIIQGEAHDTIRKRAGLCPGVGIWADVLVKHAVPIGDLGIAEAARDTFQRGLADALIVSGVATGEPTGVEDLSKVKGACPTAPLLVGSGARVSNARELLEYADGLIVASSLKVDGILSNPVDVDRVRALRAVMD
;
A
#
# COMPACT_ATOMS: atom_id res chain seq x y z
N GLU A 1 9.81 0.51 -14.51
CA GLU A 1 10.08 1.82 -15.10
C GLU A 1 10.00 1.76 -16.61
N GLU A 2 10.67 0.80 -17.25
CA GLU A 2 10.60 0.58 -18.71
C GLU A 2 9.18 0.33 -19.23
N GLY A 3 8.34 -0.32 -18.43
CA GLY A 3 6.93 -0.56 -18.74
C GLY A 3 6.01 0.63 -18.53
N GLY A 4 6.48 1.75 -17.96
CA GLY A 4 5.70 2.94 -17.69
C GLY A 4 5.05 2.99 -16.31
N ALA A 5 5.53 2.21 -15.32
CA ALA A 5 5.14 2.39 -13.93
C ALA A 5 5.48 3.81 -13.45
N GLN A 6 4.68 4.34 -12.52
CA GLN A 6 4.83 5.71 -12.02
C GLN A 6 5.47 5.78 -10.63
N ALA A 7 5.49 4.67 -9.91
CA ALA A 7 6.15 4.50 -8.61
C ALA A 7 6.47 3.03 -8.37
N ILE A 8 7.35 2.76 -7.41
CA ILE A 8 7.69 1.39 -6.98
C ILE A 8 7.44 1.31 -5.48
N MET A 9 6.82 0.21 -5.03
CA MET A 9 6.67 -0.11 -3.61
C MET A 9 7.48 -1.35 -3.27
N ILE A 10 8.33 -1.24 -2.26
CA ILE A 10 9.10 -2.35 -1.70
C ILE A 10 8.33 -2.89 -0.50
N GLU A 11 8.08 -4.21 -0.50
CA GLU A 11 7.31 -4.90 0.53
C GLU A 11 8.04 -6.17 0.96
N ASN A 12 8.14 -6.43 2.26
CA ASN A 12 8.74 -7.66 2.80
C ASN A 12 7.82 -8.88 2.70
N PHE A 13 7.18 -9.08 1.55
CA PHE A 13 6.20 -10.15 1.34
C PHE A 13 6.79 -11.57 1.48
N GLY A 14 8.10 -11.71 1.32
CA GLY A 14 8.83 -12.97 1.53
C GLY A 14 8.95 -13.41 2.99
N ASP A 15 8.61 -12.56 3.95
CA ASP A 15 8.75 -12.84 5.40
C ASP A 15 7.56 -13.62 6.00
N LEU A 16 6.69 -14.19 5.17
CA LEU A 16 5.58 -15.01 5.66
C LEU A 16 6.07 -16.17 6.56
N PRO A 17 5.43 -16.39 7.73
CA PRO A 17 4.33 -15.63 8.33
C PRO A 17 4.80 -14.31 8.96
N PHE A 18 4.00 -13.24 8.78
CA PHE A 18 4.36 -11.91 9.29
C PHE A 18 4.21 -11.81 10.81
N GLY A 19 5.12 -11.06 11.44
CA GLY A 19 5.00 -10.69 12.85
C GLY A 19 3.97 -9.57 13.08
N ARG A 20 3.42 -9.50 14.29
CA ARG A 20 2.49 -8.44 14.71
C ARG A 20 3.18 -7.12 15.07
N HIS A 21 4.40 -7.20 15.56
CA HIS A 21 5.20 -6.07 16.06
C HIS A 21 6.24 -5.63 15.04
N ALA A 22 7.22 -4.86 15.52
CA ALA A 22 8.37 -4.47 14.73
C ALA A 22 9.05 -5.68 14.09
N VAL A 23 9.45 -5.51 12.83
CA VAL A 23 10.22 -6.53 12.11
C VAL A 23 11.64 -6.63 12.63
N ALA A 24 12.32 -7.73 12.32
CA ALA A 24 13.71 -7.92 12.66
C ALA A 24 14.62 -6.89 11.93
N PRO A 25 15.74 -6.47 12.53
CA PRO A 25 16.67 -5.53 11.90
C PRO A 25 17.17 -5.99 10.53
N GLU A 26 17.34 -7.28 10.31
CA GLU A 26 17.73 -7.87 9.02
C GLU A 26 16.69 -7.67 7.93
N THR A 27 15.39 -7.66 8.25
CA THR A 27 14.33 -7.31 7.30
C THR A 27 14.48 -5.86 6.83
N VAL A 28 14.67 -4.92 7.78
CA VAL A 28 14.89 -3.50 7.46
C VAL A 28 16.14 -3.33 6.61
N ALA A 29 17.24 -3.99 7.00
CA ALA A 29 18.50 -3.93 6.25
C ALA A 29 18.34 -4.46 4.82
N SER A 30 17.64 -5.59 4.64
CA SER A 30 17.39 -6.18 3.32
C SER A 30 16.53 -5.27 2.44
N MET A 31 15.50 -4.63 3.00
CA MET A 31 14.68 -3.67 2.27
C MET A 31 15.47 -2.41 1.88
N ALA A 32 16.37 -1.93 2.75
CA ALA A 32 17.25 -0.81 2.41
C ALA A 32 18.24 -1.17 1.29
N VAL A 33 18.82 -2.37 1.31
CA VAL A 33 19.69 -2.87 0.23
C VAL A 33 18.90 -2.98 -1.08
N ALA A 34 17.66 -3.47 -1.05
CA ALA A 34 16.81 -3.52 -2.24
C ALA A 34 16.54 -2.11 -2.81
N ALA A 35 16.23 -1.14 -1.95
CA ALA A 35 16.03 0.25 -2.37
C ALA A 35 17.30 0.84 -3.00
N GLN A 36 18.45 0.62 -2.39
CA GLN A 36 19.75 1.07 -2.92
C GLN A 36 20.04 0.43 -4.28
N SER A 37 19.82 -0.88 -4.43
CA SER A 37 20.02 -1.59 -5.70
C SER A 37 19.14 -1.04 -6.82
N ILE A 38 17.88 -0.66 -6.52
CA ILE A 38 16.99 0.00 -7.48
C ILE A 38 17.59 1.34 -7.93
N ARG A 39 18.12 2.14 -7.00
CA ARG A 39 18.75 3.44 -7.32
C ARG A 39 20.05 3.27 -8.13
N GLU A 40 20.88 2.31 -7.76
CA GLU A 40 22.13 1.98 -8.48
C GLU A 40 21.85 1.48 -9.90
N ALA A 41 20.72 0.80 -10.13
CA ALA A 41 20.24 0.44 -11.46
C ALA A 41 19.78 1.65 -12.31
N GLY A 42 19.76 2.84 -11.74
CA GLY A 42 19.43 4.09 -12.44
C GLY A 42 17.94 4.47 -12.36
N CYS A 43 17.11 3.70 -11.67
CA CYS A 43 15.69 3.98 -11.53
C CYS A 43 15.46 5.28 -10.74
N LYS A 44 14.63 6.17 -11.30
CA LYS A 44 14.29 7.49 -10.72
C LYS A 44 12.85 7.59 -10.23
N LEU A 45 12.08 6.52 -10.35
CA LEU A 45 10.69 6.53 -9.89
C LEU A 45 10.62 6.76 -8.37
N PRO A 46 9.56 7.40 -7.87
CA PRO A 46 9.26 7.46 -6.45
C PRO A 46 9.26 6.06 -5.83
N LEU A 47 9.97 5.89 -4.71
CA LEU A 47 9.96 4.64 -3.94
C LEU A 47 9.03 4.77 -2.75
N GLY A 48 8.28 3.72 -2.47
CA GLY A 48 7.50 3.57 -1.26
C GLY A 48 7.84 2.29 -0.51
N PHE A 49 7.46 2.23 0.74
CA PHE A 49 7.71 1.09 1.61
C PHE A 49 6.43 0.61 2.29
N ASN A 50 6.24 -0.69 2.32
CA ASN A 50 5.22 -1.35 3.11
C ASN A 50 5.89 -2.43 3.97
N VAL A 51 5.97 -2.20 5.27
CA VAL A 51 6.61 -3.14 6.20
C VAL A 51 5.54 -3.94 6.94
N LEU A 52 5.34 -5.15 6.47
CA LEU A 52 4.31 -6.06 6.97
C LEU A 52 4.70 -6.67 8.33
N ARG A 53 3.74 -6.88 9.30
CA ARG A 53 2.31 -6.63 8.98
C ARG A 53 1.87 -5.18 9.13
N ASN A 54 2.46 -4.38 10.03
CA ASN A 54 2.11 -2.97 10.26
C ASN A 54 3.25 -2.21 10.96
N ASP A 55 4.51 -2.49 10.63
CA ASP A 55 5.66 -1.76 11.21
C ASP A 55 5.91 -0.45 10.46
N VAL A 56 5.04 0.51 10.72
CA VAL A 56 5.11 1.85 10.11
C VAL A 56 6.37 2.59 10.55
N SER A 57 6.85 2.32 11.76
CA SER A 57 8.06 2.94 12.31
C SER A 57 9.29 2.61 11.47
N SER A 58 9.47 1.34 11.10
CA SER A 58 10.54 0.89 10.21
C SER A 58 10.31 1.41 8.78
N GLY A 59 9.06 1.44 8.30
CA GLY A 59 8.72 2.02 6.99
C GLY A 59 9.14 3.48 6.86
N LEU A 60 8.87 4.31 7.87
CA LEU A 60 9.30 5.70 7.91
C LEU A 60 10.83 5.84 8.02
N GLY A 61 11.48 4.93 8.77
CA GLY A 61 12.93 4.87 8.83
C GLY A 61 13.56 4.57 7.47
N LEU A 62 13.01 3.59 6.74
CA LEU A 62 13.42 3.27 5.37
C LEU A 62 13.18 4.45 4.41
N ALA A 63 12.01 5.08 4.48
CA ALA A 63 11.70 6.23 3.65
C ALA A 63 12.68 7.39 3.89
N ALA A 64 13.02 7.67 5.15
CA ALA A 64 13.99 8.70 5.50
C ALA A 64 15.41 8.39 5.00
N SER A 65 15.82 7.11 5.09
CA SER A 65 17.19 6.69 4.76
C SER A 65 17.43 6.42 3.27
N CYS A 66 16.36 6.07 2.52
CA CYS A 66 16.43 5.64 1.13
C CYS A 66 15.69 6.60 0.17
N GLU A 67 15.48 7.86 0.57
CA GLU A 67 14.77 8.88 -0.22
C GLU A 67 13.40 8.39 -0.72
N GLY A 68 12.63 7.75 0.19
CA GLY A 68 11.28 7.27 -0.08
C GLY A 68 10.29 8.42 -0.18
N ALA A 69 9.32 8.27 -1.08
CA ALA A 69 8.26 9.25 -1.30
C ALA A 69 7.01 8.98 -0.47
N PHE A 70 6.75 7.72 -0.12
CA PHE A 70 5.56 7.34 0.64
C PHE A 70 5.78 6.05 1.45
N VAL A 71 4.93 5.84 2.44
CA VAL A 71 4.78 4.56 3.14
C VAL A 71 3.33 4.10 3.06
N ARG A 72 3.12 2.79 2.86
CA ARG A 72 1.80 2.16 2.99
C ARG A 72 1.62 1.69 4.42
N VAL A 73 0.45 1.99 5.00
CA VAL A 73 0.08 1.63 6.37
C VAL A 73 -1.16 0.75 6.32
N ASN A 74 -1.04 -0.50 6.75
CA ASN A 74 -2.15 -1.45 6.63
C ASN A 74 -3.25 -1.24 7.68
N VAL A 75 -2.88 -0.81 8.90
CA VAL A 75 -3.83 -0.42 9.95
C VAL A 75 -3.37 0.93 10.51
N HIS A 76 -3.96 2.00 10.03
CA HIS A 76 -3.60 3.36 10.45
C HIS A 76 -4.47 3.87 11.58
N THR A 77 -5.76 3.58 11.53
CA THR A 77 -6.76 3.93 12.55
C THR A 77 -7.57 2.71 12.94
N GLY A 78 -8.21 2.75 14.10
CA GLY A 78 -9.03 1.64 14.60
C GLY A 78 -8.22 0.42 15.02
N ALA A 79 -8.86 -0.75 15.02
CA ALA A 79 -8.23 -2.03 15.32
C ALA A 79 -8.87 -3.14 14.47
N VAL A 80 -8.07 -4.14 14.14
CA VAL A 80 -8.50 -5.31 13.37
C VAL A 80 -8.02 -6.59 14.03
N GLU A 81 -8.77 -7.67 13.82
CA GLU A 81 -8.34 -9.05 14.09
C GLU A 81 -7.79 -9.65 12.79
N ALA A 82 -6.55 -10.15 12.84
CA ALA A 82 -5.84 -10.77 11.74
C ALA A 82 -5.19 -12.09 12.20
N ASP A 83 -4.55 -12.81 11.29
CA ASP A 83 -3.80 -14.03 11.61
C ASP A 83 -2.65 -13.78 12.62
N GLN A 84 -2.15 -12.55 12.73
CA GLN A 84 -1.18 -12.14 13.74
C GLN A 84 -1.82 -11.78 15.10
N GLY A 85 -3.14 -11.86 15.23
CA GLY A 85 -3.93 -11.36 16.37
C GLY A 85 -4.41 -9.93 16.17
N ILE A 86 -4.66 -9.20 17.26
CA ILE A 86 -5.16 -7.84 17.19
C ILE A 86 -4.06 -6.87 16.78
N ILE A 87 -4.31 -6.13 15.70
CA ILE A 87 -3.46 -5.03 15.24
C ILE A 87 -4.22 -3.71 15.43
N GLN A 88 -3.58 -2.74 16.08
CA GLN A 88 -4.15 -1.42 16.35
C GLN A 88 -3.47 -0.37 15.47
N GLY A 89 -4.26 0.61 15.04
CA GLY A 89 -3.75 1.78 14.34
C GLY A 89 -3.03 2.74 15.28
N GLU A 90 -1.90 3.24 14.84
CA GLU A 90 -1.01 4.15 15.57
C GLU A 90 -0.87 5.49 14.82
N ALA A 91 -1.98 6.04 14.31
CA ALA A 91 -1.95 7.27 13.52
C ALA A 91 -1.27 8.43 14.24
N HIS A 92 -1.52 8.58 15.57
CA HIS A 92 -0.90 9.60 16.39
C HIS A 92 0.63 9.56 16.30
N ASP A 93 1.24 8.40 16.50
CA ASP A 93 2.69 8.24 16.54
C ASP A 93 3.28 8.27 15.13
N THR A 94 2.58 7.69 14.16
CA THR A 94 2.94 7.73 12.73
C THR A 94 3.10 9.16 12.23
N ILE A 95 2.09 10.01 12.45
CA ILE A 95 2.10 11.39 11.96
C ILE A 95 3.18 12.23 12.63
N ARG A 96 3.41 12.05 13.95
CA ARG A 96 4.47 12.77 14.68
C ARG A 96 5.85 12.30 14.26
N LYS A 97 6.05 11.00 14.11
CA LYS A 97 7.32 10.45 13.63
C LYS A 97 7.63 10.94 12.22
N ARG A 98 6.66 10.91 11.30
CA ARG A 98 6.81 11.48 9.96
C ARG A 98 7.23 12.94 10.02
N ALA A 99 6.53 13.76 10.79
CA ALA A 99 6.81 15.20 10.88
C ALA A 99 8.24 15.50 11.36
N GLY A 100 8.78 14.70 12.28
CA GLY A 100 10.13 14.88 12.79
C GLY A 100 11.24 14.26 11.95
N LEU A 101 10.94 13.18 11.22
CA LEU A 101 11.97 12.38 10.53
C LEU A 101 11.99 12.61 9.01
N CYS A 102 10.82 12.68 8.38
CA CYS A 102 10.67 12.73 6.93
C CYS A 102 9.35 13.45 6.54
N PRO A 103 9.22 14.76 6.78
CA PRO A 103 7.96 15.50 6.66
C PRO A 103 7.34 15.48 5.25
N GLY A 104 8.14 15.23 4.22
CA GLY A 104 7.68 15.12 2.83
C GLY A 104 7.17 13.75 2.41
N VAL A 105 7.25 12.74 3.29
CA VAL A 105 6.81 11.37 2.97
C VAL A 105 5.29 11.24 3.10
N GLY A 106 4.63 10.74 2.06
CA GLY A 106 3.19 10.49 2.07
C GLY A 106 2.80 9.25 2.90
N ILE A 107 1.71 9.35 3.66
CA ILE A 107 1.08 8.22 4.37
C ILE A 107 -0.09 7.71 3.53
N TRP A 108 0.06 6.55 2.92
CA TRP A 108 -0.98 5.88 2.15
C TRP A 108 -1.57 4.76 3.00
N ALA A 109 -2.81 4.91 3.45
CA ALA A 109 -3.39 4.03 4.45
C ALA A 109 -4.51 3.15 3.87
N ASP A 110 -4.47 1.86 4.18
CA ASP A 110 -5.56 0.95 3.87
C ASP A 110 -6.82 1.31 4.69
N VAL A 111 -7.97 1.25 4.04
CA VAL A 111 -9.28 1.32 4.67
C VAL A 111 -9.84 -0.08 4.75
N LEU A 112 -9.97 -0.63 5.96
CA LEU A 112 -10.36 -2.03 6.19
C LEU A 112 -9.49 -3.01 5.38
N VAL A 113 -8.24 -3.13 5.80
CA VAL A 113 -7.23 -3.94 5.09
C VAL A 113 -7.67 -5.40 4.92
N LYS A 114 -7.33 -5.99 3.79
CA LYS A 114 -7.54 -7.43 3.50
C LYS A 114 -6.87 -8.35 4.54
N HIS A 115 -7.37 -9.59 4.65
CA HIS A 115 -6.92 -10.60 5.62
C HIS A 115 -7.06 -10.14 7.07
N ALA A 116 -8.04 -9.29 7.34
CA ALA A 116 -8.34 -8.81 8.67
C ALA A 116 -9.82 -8.45 8.81
N VAL A 117 -10.34 -8.56 10.01
CA VAL A 117 -11.72 -8.20 10.34
C VAL A 117 -11.69 -7.01 11.30
N PRO A 118 -12.41 -5.92 11.04
CA PRO A 118 -12.44 -4.78 11.95
C PRO A 118 -13.06 -5.19 13.31
N ILE A 119 -12.49 -4.68 14.38
CA ILE A 119 -13.07 -4.83 15.71
C ILE A 119 -14.14 -3.75 15.87
N GLY A 120 -15.38 -4.18 16.02
CA GLY A 120 -16.56 -3.31 16.04
C GLY A 120 -17.30 -3.29 14.69
N ASP A 121 -18.40 -2.55 14.67
CA ASP A 121 -19.33 -2.48 13.52
C ASP A 121 -19.10 -1.18 12.73
N LEU A 122 -17.86 -0.95 12.30
CA LEU A 122 -17.49 0.25 11.55
C LEU A 122 -17.61 0.00 10.05
N GLY A 123 -18.49 0.74 9.37
CA GLY A 123 -18.63 0.68 7.93
C GLY A 123 -17.44 1.31 7.20
N ILE A 124 -17.16 0.87 5.95
CA ILE A 124 -16.01 1.33 5.17
C ILE A 124 -16.00 2.85 4.95
N ALA A 125 -17.16 3.48 4.82
CA ALA A 125 -17.30 4.93 4.66
C ALA A 125 -16.85 5.71 5.92
N GLU A 126 -17.17 5.19 7.11
CA GLU A 126 -16.73 5.77 8.37
C GLU A 126 -15.25 5.54 8.61
N ALA A 127 -14.77 4.32 8.36
CA ALA A 127 -13.36 3.97 8.41
C ALA A 127 -12.52 4.89 7.50
N ALA A 128 -13.02 5.19 6.30
CA ALA A 128 -12.36 6.12 5.38
C ALA A 128 -12.26 7.54 5.95
N ARG A 129 -13.35 8.07 6.54
CA ARG A 129 -13.32 9.40 7.18
C ARG A 129 -12.35 9.43 8.37
N ASP A 130 -12.37 8.41 9.20
CA ASP A 130 -11.46 8.34 10.34
C ASP A 130 -10.00 8.28 9.88
N THR A 131 -9.70 7.49 8.85
CA THR A 131 -8.35 7.35 8.30
C THR A 131 -7.86 8.64 7.65
N PHE A 132 -8.69 9.28 6.82
CA PHE A 132 -8.29 10.48 6.08
C PHE A 132 -8.34 11.75 6.94
N GLN A 133 -9.49 12.02 7.60
CA GLN A 133 -9.71 13.31 8.27
C GLN A 133 -9.12 13.35 9.68
N ARG A 134 -9.20 12.24 10.44
CA ARG A 134 -8.71 12.17 11.83
C ARG A 134 -7.31 11.56 11.90
N GLY A 135 -7.05 10.53 11.09
CA GLY A 135 -5.75 9.89 10.98
C GLY A 135 -4.74 10.67 10.14
N LEU A 136 -5.20 11.66 9.34
CA LEU A 136 -4.37 12.51 8.50
C LEU A 136 -3.54 11.70 7.49
N ALA A 137 -4.11 10.64 6.94
CA ALA A 137 -3.52 9.94 5.80
C ALA A 137 -3.55 10.86 4.56
N ASP A 138 -2.52 10.77 3.72
CA ASP A 138 -2.41 11.57 2.49
C ASP A 138 -3.13 10.90 1.30
N ALA A 139 -3.30 9.57 1.36
CA ALA A 139 -4.10 8.80 0.40
C ALA A 139 -4.78 7.62 1.09
N LEU A 140 -5.90 7.19 0.54
CA LEU A 140 -6.65 6.00 0.98
C LEU A 140 -6.40 4.84 0.03
N ILE A 141 -6.33 3.62 0.56
CA ILE A 141 -6.20 2.39 -0.21
C ILE A 141 -7.38 1.48 0.11
N VAL A 142 -8.09 1.02 -0.91
CA VAL A 142 -9.10 -0.03 -0.78
C VAL A 142 -8.58 -1.30 -1.44
N SER A 143 -8.63 -2.40 -0.72
CA SER A 143 -8.18 -3.71 -1.17
C SER A 143 -9.36 -4.68 -1.30
N GLY A 144 -9.26 -5.69 -2.16
CA GLY A 144 -10.19 -6.82 -2.15
C GLY A 144 -10.09 -7.64 -0.86
N VAL A 145 -11.00 -8.58 -0.65
CA VAL A 145 -11.04 -9.40 0.57
C VAL A 145 -9.82 -10.31 0.73
N ALA A 146 -9.17 -10.71 -0.37
CA ALA A 146 -7.97 -11.54 -0.35
C ALA A 146 -6.97 -11.13 -1.43
N THR A 147 -5.72 -11.65 -1.34
CA THR A 147 -4.67 -11.38 -2.34
C THR A 147 -5.08 -11.89 -3.71
N GLY A 148 -5.11 -10.98 -4.70
CA GLY A 148 -5.50 -11.31 -6.09
C GLY A 148 -7.00 -11.32 -6.35
N GLU A 149 -7.85 -11.21 -5.32
CA GLU A 149 -9.29 -11.01 -5.50
C GLU A 149 -9.59 -9.56 -5.89
N PRO A 150 -10.58 -9.33 -6.77
CA PRO A 150 -10.97 -7.99 -7.20
C PRO A 150 -11.44 -7.15 -6.02
N THR A 151 -11.01 -5.90 -5.98
CA THR A 151 -11.60 -4.88 -5.11
C THR A 151 -13.04 -4.61 -5.58
N GLY A 152 -13.98 -4.60 -4.65
CA GLY A 152 -15.39 -4.30 -4.97
C GLY A 152 -15.55 -2.84 -5.38
N VAL A 153 -16.16 -2.59 -6.56
CA VAL A 153 -16.47 -1.23 -7.07
C VAL A 153 -17.38 -0.50 -6.09
N GLU A 154 -18.26 -1.24 -5.40
CA GLU A 154 -19.16 -0.68 -4.38
C GLU A 154 -18.40 -0.06 -3.21
N ASP A 155 -17.34 -0.70 -2.74
CA ASP A 155 -16.52 -0.17 -1.65
C ASP A 155 -15.71 1.06 -2.09
N LEU A 156 -15.17 1.05 -3.31
CA LEU A 156 -14.53 2.23 -3.90
C LEU A 156 -15.50 3.40 -3.98
N SER A 157 -16.72 3.17 -4.46
CA SER A 157 -17.77 4.18 -4.55
C SER A 157 -18.14 4.76 -3.19
N LYS A 158 -18.29 3.90 -2.16
CA LYS A 158 -18.58 4.33 -0.77
C LYS A 158 -17.45 5.19 -0.20
N VAL A 159 -16.20 4.79 -0.41
CA VAL A 159 -15.02 5.54 0.07
C VAL A 159 -14.89 6.87 -0.66
N LYS A 160 -15.02 6.88 -2.00
CA LYS A 160 -14.97 8.12 -2.80
C LYS A 160 -16.09 9.08 -2.41
N GLY A 161 -17.31 8.57 -2.16
CA GLY A 161 -18.44 9.38 -1.67
C GLY A 161 -18.22 9.93 -0.26
N ALA A 162 -17.55 9.18 0.62
CA ALA A 162 -17.26 9.60 1.99
C ALA A 162 -16.12 10.62 2.09
N CYS A 163 -15.11 10.50 1.20
CA CYS A 163 -13.90 11.32 1.16
C CYS A 163 -13.59 11.77 -0.28
N PRO A 164 -14.39 12.64 -0.90
CA PRO A 164 -14.28 12.98 -2.32
C PRO A 164 -12.97 13.66 -2.71
N THR A 165 -12.29 14.29 -1.76
CA THR A 165 -11.00 14.98 -1.98
C THR A 165 -9.79 14.10 -1.69
N ALA A 166 -9.98 12.92 -1.09
CA ALA A 166 -8.90 12.01 -0.82
C ALA A 166 -8.42 11.35 -2.12
N PRO A 167 -7.10 11.31 -2.40
CA PRO A 167 -6.57 10.39 -3.38
C PRO A 167 -6.93 8.95 -2.99
N LEU A 168 -7.51 8.19 -3.91
CA LEU A 168 -7.98 6.83 -3.67
C LEU A 168 -7.25 5.85 -4.57
N LEU A 169 -6.66 4.82 -3.96
CA LEU A 169 -5.90 3.80 -4.66
C LEU A 169 -6.55 2.42 -4.48
N VAL A 170 -6.46 1.59 -5.50
CA VAL A 170 -6.79 0.17 -5.40
C VAL A 170 -5.56 -0.60 -4.98
N GLY A 171 -5.62 -1.31 -3.85
CA GLY A 171 -4.48 -1.98 -3.24
C GLY A 171 -4.29 -3.46 -3.60
N SER A 172 -5.19 -4.07 -4.38
CA SER A 172 -5.13 -5.49 -4.73
C SER A 172 -6.07 -5.84 -5.87
N GLY A 173 -5.77 -6.94 -6.60
CA GLY A 173 -6.66 -7.53 -7.59
C GLY A 173 -6.79 -6.77 -8.91
N ALA A 174 -6.04 -5.68 -9.09
CA ALA A 174 -6.04 -4.95 -10.35
C ALA A 174 -5.25 -5.72 -11.44
N ARG A 175 -5.80 -5.71 -12.64
CA ARG A 175 -5.26 -6.34 -13.86
C ARG A 175 -5.80 -5.64 -15.09
N VAL A 176 -5.22 -5.89 -16.24
CA VAL A 176 -5.62 -5.24 -17.51
C VAL A 176 -7.14 -5.32 -17.76
N SER A 177 -7.76 -6.47 -17.44
CA SER A 177 -9.18 -6.71 -17.73
C SER A 177 -10.17 -5.91 -16.86
N ASN A 178 -9.75 -5.38 -15.70
CA ASN A 178 -10.61 -4.62 -14.79
C ASN A 178 -10.07 -3.22 -14.45
N ALA A 179 -8.89 -2.87 -14.91
CA ALA A 179 -8.24 -1.62 -14.54
C ALA A 179 -9.08 -0.39 -14.91
N ARG A 180 -9.70 -0.39 -16.09
CA ARG A 180 -10.53 0.74 -16.57
C ARG A 180 -11.75 0.96 -15.68
N GLU A 181 -12.44 -0.10 -15.29
CA GLU A 181 -13.58 -0.05 -14.37
C GLU A 181 -13.16 0.48 -12.99
N LEU A 182 -12.06 -0.02 -12.45
CA LEU A 182 -11.53 0.42 -11.15
C LEU A 182 -11.15 1.90 -11.16
N LEU A 183 -10.59 2.39 -12.27
CA LEU A 183 -10.18 3.79 -12.43
C LEU A 183 -11.35 4.76 -12.66
N GLU A 184 -12.56 4.29 -12.83
CA GLU A 184 -13.75 5.16 -12.76
C GLU A 184 -13.99 5.70 -11.34
N TYR A 185 -13.46 5.01 -10.32
CA TYR A 185 -13.63 5.36 -8.91
C TYR A 185 -12.33 5.71 -8.20
N ALA A 186 -11.19 5.21 -8.67
CA ALA A 186 -9.89 5.37 -8.04
C ALA A 186 -8.93 6.21 -8.90
N ASP A 187 -7.98 6.85 -8.23
CA ASP A 187 -6.98 7.72 -8.86
C ASP A 187 -5.71 6.94 -9.24
N GLY A 188 -5.59 5.67 -8.82
CA GLY A 188 -4.44 4.83 -9.13
C GLY A 188 -4.56 3.38 -8.64
N LEU A 189 -3.60 2.55 -9.08
CA LEU A 189 -3.57 1.12 -8.82
C LEU A 189 -2.22 0.71 -8.21
N ILE A 190 -2.24 -0.12 -7.17
CA ILE A 190 -1.07 -0.82 -6.63
C ILE A 190 -1.15 -2.26 -7.12
N VAL A 191 -0.21 -2.67 -7.94
CA VAL A 191 -0.27 -3.93 -8.69
C VAL A 191 1.01 -4.72 -8.50
N ALA A 192 0.90 -6.01 -8.23
CA ALA A 192 2.03 -6.92 -8.09
C ALA A 192 1.88 -8.17 -8.96
N SER A 193 1.12 -9.18 -8.52
CA SER A 193 1.08 -10.51 -9.13
C SER A 193 0.74 -10.51 -10.62
N SER A 194 -0.24 -9.71 -11.05
CA SER A 194 -0.66 -9.66 -12.45
C SER A 194 0.41 -9.10 -13.40
N LEU A 195 1.44 -8.41 -12.87
CA LEU A 195 2.58 -7.89 -13.63
C LEU A 195 3.76 -8.88 -13.69
N LYS A 196 3.69 -9.98 -12.96
CA LYS A 196 4.72 -11.01 -12.96
C LYS A 196 4.54 -11.99 -14.11
N VAL A 197 5.63 -12.61 -14.56
CA VAL A 197 5.57 -13.71 -15.53
C VAL A 197 4.61 -14.78 -15.00
N ASP A 198 3.68 -15.21 -15.84
CA ASP A 198 2.61 -16.18 -15.56
C ASP A 198 1.66 -15.78 -14.41
N GLY A 199 1.74 -14.55 -13.90
CA GLY A 199 0.97 -14.11 -12.74
C GLY A 199 1.44 -14.70 -11.41
N ILE A 200 2.60 -15.32 -11.38
CA ILE A 200 3.19 -15.97 -10.20
C ILE A 200 4.05 -14.95 -9.46
N LEU A 201 3.72 -14.70 -8.19
CA LEU A 201 4.33 -13.62 -7.41
C LEU A 201 5.86 -13.74 -7.26
N SER A 202 6.39 -14.95 -7.18
CA SER A 202 7.83 -15.20 -7.09
C SER A 202 8.59 -15.02 -8.41
N ASN A 203 7.87 -14.94 -9.53
CA ASN A 203 8.51 -14.74 -10.83
C ASN A 203 8.94 -13.27 -11.03
N PRO A 204 9.87 -12.98 -11.95
CA PRO A 204 10.24 -11.62 -12.29
C PRO A 204 9.07 -10.81 -12.86
N VAL A 205 9.22 -9.50 -12.85
CA VAL A 205 8.26 -8.59 -13.52
C VAL A 205 8.38 -8.79 -15.03
N ASP A 206 7.22 -8.88 -15.69
CA ASP A 206 7.09 -8.90 -17.14
C ASP A 206 6.79 -7.48 -17.64
N VAL A 207 7.75 -6.90 -18.36
CA VAL A 207 7.66 -5.52 -18.87
C VAL A 207 6.46 -5.33 -19.80
N ASP A 208 6.13 -6.34 -20.60
CA ASP A 208 5.00 -6.24 -21.54
C ASP A 208 3.65 -6.25 -20.80
N ARG A 209 3.57 -6.94 -19.68
CA ARG A 209 2.38 -6.87 -18.80
C ARG A 209 2.24 -5.49 -18.16
N VAL A 210 3.35 -4.85 -17.78
CA VAL A 210 3.33 -3.46 -17.27
C VAL A 210 2.86 -2.52 -18.37
N ARG A 211 3.40 -2.62 -19.59
CA ARG A 211 2.98 -1.82 -20.74
C ARG A 211 1.51 -2.00 -21.08
N ALA A 212 1.04 -3.26 -21.06
CA ALA A 212 -0.37 -3.56 -21.32
C ALA A 212 -1.31 -2.94 -20.27
N LEU A 213 -0.92 -2.99 -18.99
CA LEU A 213 -1.68 -2.32 -17.94
C LEU A 213 -1.65 -0.80 -18.13
N ARG A 214 -0.47 -0.22 -18.40
CA ARG A 214 -0.34 1.23 -18.61
C ARG A 214 -1.22 1.73 -19.76
N ALA A 215 -1.28 0.98 -20.86
CA ALA A 215 -2.08 1.35 -22.04
C ALA A 215 -3.60 1.41 -21.81
N VAL A 216 -4.12 0.79 -20.75
CA VAL A 216 -5.56 0.90 -20.40
C VAL A 216 -5.84 2.01 -19.38
N MET A 217 -4.79 2.63 -18.84
CA MET A 217 -4.87 3.75 -17.88
C MET A 217 -4.83 5.12 -18.58
N ASP A 218 -4.34 5.17 -19.82
CA ASP A 218 -4.33 6.35 -20.70
C ASP A 218 -5.66 6.49 -21.44
#